data_c5a94019e8f3d052ca9556c02b04a1cc
#
_entry.id   c5a94019e8f3d052ca9556c02b04a1cc
#
_cell.length_a   1.000
_cell.length_b   1.000
_cell.length_c   1.000
_cell.angle_alpha   90.00
_cell.angle_beta   90.00
_cell.angle_gamma   90.00
#
_symmetry.space_group_name_H-M   'P 1'
#
loop_
_entity.id
_entity.type
_entity.pdbx_description
1 polymer ?
#
loop_
_entity_poly.entity_id
_entity_poly.type
_entity_poly.pdbx_seq_one_letter_code
_entity_poly.pdbx_strand_id
1 'polypeptide(L)'
;MKKHTKTISALLVGAALSASVVSGAEACTRAFMNMYPGYMVSARNLDFFGPVDPALVITPRGIEHNGGDAKNAAQWKTQYGSVVVYADGVFPMDGMNEKGLAGHTLFYTHGSQDEKAHQDKPVIESRAWLSYILDNFSTVEQAVKAISNDVRLSAVLVPIDYASDTKHIAIEDVSGDSAIIEIDNGKVNIYHNKDYRVMTNPPSYDKQLKNLAKYQHAKRSEIPGGLDADQRLVRASYDLKNLPKPDNKNQAQGFIQTVMNNVAYPIGSPTEPGEQKVIDMYAKYTKRPDQNKGIGTYWTTISDLSHGEYHFKSVYAPAQIWVSLAEINFNAGQPVKKIEHLNDYAQKGWEGNVLAQAK
;
A
#
# COMPACT_ATOMS: atom_id res chain seq x y z
N MET A 1 -33.41 -15.37 71.93
CA MET A 1 -32.15 -15.05 71.21
C MET A 1 -32.29 -15.56 69.79
N LYS A 2 -32.63 -14.70 68.84
CA LYS A 2 -32.70 -15.07 67.41
C LYS A 2 -31.51 -14.39 66.69
N LYS A 3 -30.60 -15.20 66.14
CA LYS A 3 -29.48 -14.73 65.33
C LYS A 3 -29.98 -14.41 63.91
N HIS A 4 -29.83 -13.17 63.49
CA HIS A 4 -30.04 -12.78 62.11
C HIS A 4 -28.73 -12.97 61.31
N THR A 5 -28.77 -13.89 60.38
CA THR A 5 -27.70 -14.09 59.38
C THR A 5 -27.97 -13.14 58.24
N LYS A 6 -27.08 -12.15 58.02
CA LYS A 6 -27.10 -11.28 56.85
C LYS A 6 -26.38 -11.95 55.69
N THR A 7 -27.13 -12.30 54.68
CA THR A 7 -26.59 -12.78 53.42
C THR A 7 -26.11 -11.57 52.59
N ILE A 8 -24.82 -11.49 52.33
CA ILE A 8 -24.22 -10.47 51.45
C ILE A 8 -24.25 -11.06 50.05
N SER A 9 -25.11 -10.52 49.19
CA SER A 9 -25.11 -10.79 47.76
C SER A 9 -23.98 -9.98 47.10
N ALA A 10 -22.94 -10.67 46.70
CA ALA A 10 -21.87 -10.08 45.86
C ALA A 10 -22.39 -9.95 44.43
N LEU A 11 -22.64 -8.75 43.98
CA LEU A 11 -22.82 -8.43 42.56
C LEU A 11 -21.44 -8.52 41.88
N LEU A 12 -21.22 -9.57 41.12
CA LEU A 12 -20.13 -9.64 40.14
C LEU A 12 -20.48 -8.73 38.95
N VAL A 13 -19.96 -7.51 38.96
CA VAL A 13 -19.91 -6.66 37.76
C VAL A 13 -18.80 -7.22 36.89
N GLY A 14 -19.17 -8.02 35.92
CA GLY A 14 -18.29 -8.43 34.84
C GLY A 14 -17.92 -7.22 33.98
N ALA A 15 -16.76 -6.62 34.25
CA ALA A 15 -16.15 -5.68 33.30
C ALA A 15 -15.74 -6.47 32.06
N ALA A 16 -16.59 -6.44 31.03
CA ALA A 16 -16.17 -6.80 29.69
C ALA A 16 -15.11 -5.78 29.28
N LEU A 17 -13.84 -6.13 29.42
CA LEU A 17 -12.76 -5.47 28.74
C LEU A 17 -12.98 -5.73 27.25
N SER A 18 -13.70 -4.84 26.59
CA SER A 18 -13.61 -4.66 25.15
C SER A 18 -12.16 -4.27 24.90
N ALA A 19 -11.36 -5.24 24.47
CA ALA A 19 -10.09 -4.95 23.83
C ALA A 19 -10.42 -4.07 22.61
N SER A 20 -10.33 -2.75 22.80
CA SER A 20 -10.29 -1.82 21.69
C SER A 20 -9.07 -2.22 20.87
N VAL A 21 -9.31 -2.87 19.75
CA VAL A 21 -8.31 -3.08 18.73
C VAL A 21 -7.85 -1.69 18.36
N VAL A 22 -6.61 -1.36 18.75
CA VAL A 22 -5.95 -0.15 18.31
C VAL A 22 -5.86 -0.28 16.79
N SER A 23 -6.78 0.34 16.08
CA SER A 23 -6.64 0.57 14.65
C SER A 23 -5.45 1.51 14.52
N GLY A 24 -4.28 0.95 14.25
CA GLY A 24 -3.09 1.74 14.02
C GLY A 24 -3.32 2.62 12.80
N ALA A 25 -3.12 3.89 12.97
CA ALA A 25 -3.35 4.89 11.94
C ALA A 25 -2.21 4.93 10.92
N GLU A 26 -2.09 3.93 10.14
CA GLU A 26 -1.46 4.04 8.84
C GLU A 26 -2.58 3.90 7.81
N ALA A 27 -2.96 5.00 7.20
CA ALA A 27 -4.14 5.09 6.37
C ALA A 27 -3.72 5.29 4.92
N CYS A 28 -3.47 4.21 4.21
CA CYS A 28 -3.19 4.26 2.78
C CYS A 28 -4.42 3.83 1.96
N THR A 29 -4.49 4.26 0.72
CA THR A 29 -5.52 3.81 -0.22
C THR A 29 -4.88 3.49 -1.55
N ARG A 30 -5.24 2.35 -2.14
CA ARG A 30 -4.97 2.01 -3.53
C ARG A 30 -6.29 1.95 -4.28
N ALA A 31 -6.34 2.51 -5.49
CA ALA A 31 -7.48 2.42 -6.42
C ALA A 31 -7.00 2.04 -7.82
N PHE A 32 -7.76 1.21 -8.52
CA PHE A 32 -7.44 0.73 -9.88
C PHE A 32 -8.62 0.94 -10.83
N MET A 33 -8.44 1.78 -11.82
CA MET A 33 -9.37 1.99 -12.91
C MET A 33 -9.08 1.00 -14.04
N ASN A 34 -9.92 -0.03 -14.19
CA ASN A 34 -9.76 -1.09 -15.18
C ASN A 34 -11.00 -1.31 -16.07
N MET A 35 -11.97 -0.39 -16.02
CA MET A 35 -13.22 -0.52 -16.75
C MET A 35 -13.11 -0.14 -18.22
N TYR A 36 -12.05 0.54 -18.60
CA TYR A 36 -11.90 1.10 -19.95
C TYR A 36 -10.64 0.53 -20.61
N PRO A 37 -10.77 -0.41 -21.57
CA PRO A 37 -9.61 -0.95 -22.30
C PRO A 37 -8.72 0.16 -22.88
N GLY A 38 -7.41 0.02 -22.71
CA GLY A 38 -6.42 1.04 -23.09
C GLY A 38 -6.19 2.13 -22.05
N TYR A 39 -6.92 2.11 -20.92
CA TYR A 39 -6.78 3.08 -19.82
C TYR A 39 -6.72 2.35 -18.47
N MET A 40 -5.82 1.36 -18.37
CA MET A 40 -5.53 0.68 -17.10
C MET A 40 -4.62 1.56 -16.27
N VAL A 41 -5.17 2.20 -15.24
CA VAL A 41 -4.46 3.16 -14.39
C VAL A 41 -4.74 2.86 -12.92
N SER A 42 -3.70 2.67 -12.14
CA SER A 42 -3.82 2.57 -10.69
C SER A 42 -3.18 3.78 -9.99
N ALA A 43 -3.62 4.03 -8.77
CA ALA A 43 -3.07 5.10 -7.96
C ALA A 43 -3.05 4.71 -6.48
N ARG A 44 -2.12 5.32 -5.72
CA ARG A 44 -1.96 5.07 -4.30
C ARG A 44 -1.68 6.36 -3.54
N ASN A 45 -2.40 6.57 -2.43
CA ASN A 45 -2.08 7.60 -1.43
C ASN A 45 -1.18 7.02 -0.35
N LEU A 46 -0.07 7.68 -0.03
CA LEU A 46 0.67 7.46 1.20
C LEU A 46 0.13 8.40 2.28
N ASP A 47 -0.61 7.84 3.21
CA ASP A 47 -1.07 8.55 4.40
C ASP A 47 -0.17 8.16 5.56
N PHE A 48 0.42 9.14 6.25
CA PHE A 48 1.42 8.88 7.27
C PHE A 48 1.45 9.99 8.34
N PHE A 49 2.21 9.78 9.42
CA PHE A 49 2.24 10.66 10.59
C PHE A 49 3.21 11.83 10.51
N GLY A 50 4.04 11.87 9.50
CA GLY A 50 5.05 12.90 9.36
C GLY A 50 5.74 12.83 8.01
N PRO A 51 6.57 13.82 7.69
CA PRO A 51 7.26 13.85 6.41
C PRO A 51 8.16 12.64 6.24
N VAL A 52 8.02 12.00 5.10
CA VAL A 52 8.80 10.87 4.64
C VAL A 52 9.64 11.38 3.47
N ASP A 53 10.87 10.91 3.34
CA ASP A 53 11.74 11.26 2.21
C ASP A 53 11.57 10.23 1.07
N PRO A 54 10.87 10.55 -0.01
CA PRO A 54 10.65 9.63 -1.12
C PRO A 54 11.81 9.64 -2.11
N ALA A 55 12.19 8.44 -2.57
CA ALA A 55 13.10 8.25 -3.67
C ALA A 55 12.52 7.31 -4.72
N LEU A 56 12.69 7.60 -6.00
CA LEU A 56 12.37 6.69 -7.09
C LEU A 56 13.60 5.87 -7.44
N VAL A 57 13.47 4.55 -7.37
CA VAL A 57 14.52 3.60 -7.72
C VAL A 57 14.18 2.95 -9.05
N ILE A 58 15.14 2.95 -9.98
CA ILE A 58 15.06 2.32 -11.30
C ILE A 58 15.95 1.09 -11.27
N THR A 59 15.36 -0.09 -11.35
CA THR A 59 16.05 -1.37 -11.30
C THR A 59 16.06 -2.00 -12.70
N PRO A 60 17.23 -2.21 -13.34
CA PRO A 60 17.33 -2.90 -14.61
C PRO A 60 17.26 -4.42 -14.44
N ARG A 61 17.15 -5.14 -15.54
CA ARG A 61 17.24 -6.61 -15.57
C ARG A 61 18.61 -7.10 -15.11
N GLY A 62 18.66 -8.28 -14.52
CA GLY A 62 19.89 -8.95 -14.16
C GLY A 62 20.48 -8.60 -12.80
N ILE A 63 19.81 -7.78 -12.00
CA ILE A 63 20.19 -7.50 -10.62
C ILE A 63 19.85 -8.71 -9.75
N GLU A 64 20.78 -9.10 -8.88
CA GLU A 64 20.59 -10.20 -7.93
C GLU A 64 19.95 -9.66 -6.65
N HIS A 65 18.94 -10.36 -6.16
CA HIS A 65 18.18 -10.03 -4.97
C HIS A 65 18.10 -11.21 -4.00
N ASN A 66 17.83 -10.86 -2.76
CA ASN A 66 17.60 -11.78 -1.66
C ASN A 66 16.25 -11.47 -0.99
N GLY A 67 15.49 -12.49 -0.66
CA GLY A 67 14.17 -12.41 -0.06
C GLY A 67 14.12 -11.94 1.39
N GLY A 68 15.26 -11.67 2.02
CA GLY A 68 15.38 -11.21 3.40
C GLY A 68 16.53 -11.83 4.17
N ASP A 69 16.47 -11.76 5.49
CA ASP A 69 17.53 -12.23 6.40
C ASP A 69 17.35 -13.69 6.83
N ALA A 70 16.23 -14.34 6.44
CA ALA A 70 15.97 -15.73 6.75
C ALA A 70 17.02 -16.66 6.15
N LYS A 71 17.42 -17.73 6.88
CA LYS A 71 18.43 -18.69 6.43
C LYS A 71 18.12 -19.33 5.07
N ASN A 72 16.83 -19.55 4.78
CA ASN A 72 16.33 -20.08 3.52
C ASN A 72 15.63 -18.99 2.68
N ALA A 73 16.08 -17.72 2.77
CA ALA A 73 15.54 -16.65 1.95
C ALA A 73 15.66 -16.99 0.47
N ALA A 74 14.61 -16.68 -0.28
CA ALA A 74 14.61 -16.86 -1.73
C ALA A 74 15.68 -15.97 -2.38
N GLN A 75 16.28 -16.47 -3.45
CA GLN A 75 17.21 -15.70 -4.27
C GLN A 75 16.67 -15.66 -5.70
N TRP A 76 16.74 -14.49 -6.32
CA TRP A 76 16.33 -14.34 -7.71
C TRP A 76 17.18 -13.28 -8.42
N LYS A 77 17.03 -13.26 -9.72
CA LYS A 77 17.62 -12.25 -10.60
C LYS A 77 16.50 -11.53 -11.34
N THR A 78 16.50 -10.20 -11.30
CA THR A 78 15.50 -9.37 -11.97
C THR A 78 15.32 -9.78 -13.44
N GLN A 79 14.12 -10.25 -13.78
CA GLN A 79 13.74 -10.60 -15.16
C GLN A 79 13.13 -9.38 -15.87
N TYR A 80 12.42 -8.53 -15.17
CA TYR A 80 11.76 -7.34 -15.69
C TYR A 80 12.23 -6.10 -14.96
N GLY A 81 12.70 -5.10 -15.71
CA GLY A 81 13.07 -3.82 -15.11
C GLY A 81 11.87 -3.10 -14.52
N SER A 82 12.08 -2.34 -13.46
CA SER A 82 11.02 -1.69 -12.70
C SER A 82 11.39 -0.29 -12.22
N VAL A 83 10.35 0.49 -11.91
CA VAL A 83 10.43 1.74 -11.16
C VAL A 83 9.63 1.58 -9.87
N VAL A 84 10.24 1.92 -8.72
CA VAL A 84 9.63 1.76 -7.40
C VAL A 84 9.91 2.98 -6.55
N VAL A 85 8.88 3.54 -5.91
CA VAL A 85 9.05 4.58 -4.88
C VAL A 85 9.36 3.92 -3.54
N TYR A 86 10.43 4.39 -2.91
CA TYR A 86 10.86 4.02 -1.58
C TYR A 86 10.59 5.16 -0.60
N ALA A 87 10.14 4.81 0.59
CA ALA A 87 10.07 5.70 1.73
C ALA A 87 11.39 5.62 2.51
N ASP A 88 11.98 6.78 2.85
CA ASP A 88 13.24 6.93 3.60
C ASP A 88 14.40 6.06 3.05
N GLY A 89 14.37 5.78 1.76
CA GLY A 89 15.38 4.98 1.05
C GLY A 89 15.41 3.49 1.37
N VAL A 90 14.51 2.99 2.23
CA VAL A 90 14.53 1.61 2.77
C VAL A 90 13.25 0.83 2.51
N PHE A 91 12.08 1.49 2.50
CA PHE A 91 10.79 0.82 2.42
C PHE A 91 10.21 0.95 1.01
N PRO A 92 10.16 -0.14 0.20
CA PRO A 92 9.49 -0.12 -1.07
C PRO A 92 7.97 0.01 -0.85
N MET A 93 7.38 1.04 -1.42
CA MET A 93 5.99 1.39 -1.16
C MET A 93 5.06 0.97 -2.30
N ASP A 94 5.39 1.37 -3.51
CA ASP A 94 4.68 1.00 -4.73
C ASP A 94 5.55 1.23 -5.97
N GLY A 95 5.14 0.64 -7.09
CA GLY A 95 5.86 0.73 -8.34
C GLY A 95 5.25 -0.08 -9.46
N MET A 96 5.89 -0.05 -10.61
CA MET A 96 5.50 -0.86 -11.75
C MET A 96 6.70 -1.35 -12.53
N ASN A 97 6.56 -2.46 -13.23
CA ASN A 97 7.60 -2.97 -14.12
C ASN A 97 7.32 -2.65 -15.59
N GLU A 98 8.32 -2.88 -16.43
CA GLU A 98 8.28 -2.62 -17.87
C GLU A 98 7.22 -3.42 -18.65
N LYS A 99 6.55 -4.39 -18.01
CA LYS A 99 5.48 -5.21 -18.60
C LYS A 99 4.08 -4.68 -18.21
N GLY A 100 4.02 -3.64 -17.41
CA GLY A 100 2.74 -3.09 -16.95
C GLY A 100 2.10 -3.89 -15.82
N LEU A 101 2.90 -4.62 -15.03
CA LEU A 101 2.49 -5.13 -13.71
C LEU A 101 2.85 -4.07 -12.68
N ALA A 102 1.88 -3.64 -11.88
CA ALA A 102 2.07 -2.73 -10.75
C ALA A 102 1.80 -3.43 -9.41
N GLY A 103 2.35 -2.86 -8.35
CA GLY A 103 2.13 -3.36 -6.99
C GLY A 103 2.20 -2.24 -5.97
N HIS A 104 1.41 -2.36 -4.90
CA HIS A 104 1.25 -1.36 -3.85
C HIS A 104 1.22 -2.04 -2.49
N THR A 105 2.18 -1.72 -1.63
CA THR A 105 2.19 -2.20 -0.26
C THR A 105 1.51 -1.17 0.64
N LEU A 106 0.56 -1.63 1.45
CA LEU A 106 -0.10 -0.84 2.46
C LEU A 106 0.08 -1.50 3.82
N PHE A 107 0.01 -0.70 4.87
CA PHE A 107 0.13 -1.18 6.23
C PHE A 107 -1.06 -2.06 6.63
N TYR A 108 -0.74 -3.19 7.29
CA TYR A 108 -1.72 -4.17 7.73
C TYR A 108 -1.28 -4.83 9.04
N THR A 109 -1.78 -4.35 10.17
CA THR A 109 -1.41 -4.87 11.51
C THR A 109 -2.25 -6.04 11.99
N HIS A 110 -3.29 -6.43 11.26
CA HIS A 110 -4.32 -7.33 11.76
C HIS A 110 -3.88 -8.79 11.67
N GLY A 111 -3.40 -9.32 12.79
CA GLY A 111 -3.12 -10.75 12.92
C GLY A 111 -1.92 -11.24 12.11
N SER A 112 -1.12 -10.34 11.64
CA SER A 112 0.02 -10.59 10.82
C SER A 112 1.08 -11.38 11.55
N GLN A 113 1.27 -12.58 11.13
CA GLN A 113 2.30 -13.51 11.55
C GLN A 113 2.90 -14.12 10.30
N ASP A 114 4.05 -14.73 10.46
CA ASP A 114 4.63 -15.55 9.41
C ASP A 114 3.62 -16.58 8.90
N GLU A 115 3.63 -16.78 7.61
CA GLU A 115 2.85 -17.85 7.01
C GLU A 115 3.19 -19.21 7.68
N LYS A 116 2.16 -19.92 8.13
CA LYS A 116 2.31 -21.24 8.79
C LYS A 116 2.38 -22.40 7.81
N ALA A 117 1.85 -22.20 6.59
CA ALA A 117 2.01 -23.16 5.52
C ALA A 117 3.41 -23.04 4.86
N HIS A 118 3.71 -23.89 3.91
CA HIS A 118 4.89 -23.83 3.05
C HIS A 118 6.23 -23.68 3.80
N GLN A 119 6.36 -24.32 4.98
CA GLN A 119 7.58 -24.22 5.80
C GLN A 119 8.85 -24.75 5.11
N ASP A 120 8.69 -25.55 4.07
CA ASP A 120 9.75 -26.12 3.21
C ASP A 120 10.14 -25.17 2.07
N LYS A 121 9.39 -24.12 1.82
CA LYS A 121 9.61 -23.19 0.69
C LYS A 121 10.59 -22.09 1.03
N PRO A 122 11.27 -21.51 0.00
CA PRO A 122 12.08 -20.32 0.17
C PRO A 122 11.26 -19.14 0.70
N VAL A 123 11.85 -18.36 1.61
CA VAL A 123 11.18 -17.25 2.30
C VAL A 123 11.32 -15.96 1.52
N ILE A 124 10.20 -15.22 1.41
CA ILE A 124 10.19 -13.82 1.01
C ILE A 124 9.67 -12.98 2.17
N GLU A 125 10.52 -12.14 2.74
CA GLU A 125 10.12 -11.20 3.80
C GLU A 125 9.34 -10.01 3.23
N SER A 126 8.52 -9.37 4.07
CA SER A 126 7.58 -8.30 3.64
C SER A 126 8.28 -7.14 2.92
N ARG A 127 9.53 -6.83 3.27
CA ARG A 127 10.34 -5.83 2.57
C ARG A 127 10.68 -6.19 1.13
N ALA A 128 10.64 -7.46 0.79
CA ALA A 128 11.01 -7.97 -0.52
C ALA A 128 9.81 -8.39 -1.38
N TRP A 129 8.58 -8.42 -0.85
CA TRP A 129 7.39 -8.87 -1.58
C TRP A 129 7.18 -8.09 -2.88
N LEU A 130 7.23 -6.76 -2.82
CA LEU A 130 7.03 -5.91 -3.99
C LEU A 130 8.11 -6.15 -5.05
N SER A 131 9.39 -6.15 -4.65
CA SER A 131 10.50 -6.39 -5.58
C SER A 131 10.42 -7.79 -6.18
N TYR A 132 10.15 -8.82 -5.37
CA TYR A 132 9.99 -10.19 -5.88
C TYR A 132 8.91 -10.28 -6.96
N ILE A 133 7.78 -9.63 -6.74
CA ILE A 133 6.65 -9.63 -7.67
C ILE A 133 7.01 -8.90 -8.96
N LEU A 134 7.50 -7.67 -8.86
CA LEU A 134 7.80 -6.84 -10.03
C LEU A 134 8.98 -7.37 -10.85
N ASP A 135 9.95 -7.98 -10.17
CA ASP A 135 11.15 -8.52 -10.82
C ASP A 135 10.89 -9.81 -11.62
N ASN A 136 9.96 -10.65 -11.15
CA ASN A 136 9.83 -12.02 -11.68
C ASN A 136 8.60 -12.24 -12.56
N PHE A 137 7.57 -11.40 -12.48
CA PHE A 137 6.30 -11.67 -13.14
C PHE A 137 5.89 -10.51 -14.06
N SER A 138 5.15 -10.86 -15.11
CA SER A 138 4.56 -9.89 -16.03
C SER A 138 3.04 -9.78 -15.89
N THR A 139 2.41 -10.68 -15.14
CA THR A 139 0.95 -10.71 -14.93
C THR A 139 0.61 -11.05 -13.49
N VAL A 140 -0.58 -10.62 -13.08
CA VAL A 140 -1.17 -10.95 -11.77
C VAL A 140 -1.30 -12.46 -11.59
N GLU A 141 -1.77 -13.19 -12.61
CA GLU A 141 -1.94 -14.64 -12.57
C GLU A 141 -0.63 -15.38 -12.26
N GLN A 142 0.48 -14.97 -12.92
CA GLN A 142 1.79 -15.56 -12.67
C GLN A 142 2.25 -15.33 -11.23
N ALA A 143 2.12 -14.10 -10.72
CA ALA A 143 2.48 -13.75 -9.35
C ALA A 143 1.65 -14.52 -8.32
N VAL A 144 0.33 -14.58 -8.50
CA VAL A 144 -0.59 -15.34 -7.62
C VAL A 144 -0.22 -16.83 -7.60
N LYS A 145 0.07 -17.43 -8.76
CA LYS A 145 0.46 -18.83 -8.84
C LYS A 145 1.76 -19.09 -8.07
N ALA A 146 2.77 -18.24 -8.22
CA ALA A 146 4.06 -18.41 -7.54
C ALA A 146 3.92 -18.22 -6.03
N ILE A 147 3.19 -17.20 -5.58
CA ILE A 147 2.94 -16.96 -4.15
C ILE A 147 2.17 -18.13 -3.52
N SER A 148 1.25 -18.73 -4.26
CA SER A 148 0.47 -19.87 -3.77
C SER A 148 1.26 -21.16 -3.63
N ASN A 149 2.37 -21.35 -4.38
CA ASN A 149 2.98 -22.65 -4.52
C ASN A 149 4.50 -22.68 -4.30
N ASP A 150 5.22 -21.61 -4.58
CA ASP A 150 6.67 -21.68 -4.78
C ASP A 150 7.45 -21.02 -3.64
N VAL A 151 6.83 -20.13 -2.87
CA VAL A 151 7.46 -19.35 -1.81
C VAL A 151 6.63 -19.35 -0.54
N ARG A 152 7.24 -18.98 0.58
CA ARG A 152 6.60 -18.69 1.85
C ARG A 152 6.73 -17.20 2.15
N LEU A 153 5.63 -16.55 2.44
CA LEU A 153 5.62 -15.15 2.86
C LEU A 153 5.92 -15.03 4.35
N SER A 154 6.78 -14.09 4.71
CA SER A 154 7.14 -13.82 6.10
C SER A 154 6.99 -12.33 6.40
N ALA A 155 6.53 -12.01 7.60
CA ALA A 155 6.59 -10.66 8.12
C ALA A 155 8.01 -10.35 8.59
N VAL A 156 8.48 -9.13 8.35
CA VAL A 156 9.72 -8.65 8.96
C VAL A 156 9.40 -8.15 10.36
N LEU A 157 10.11 -8.67 11.32
CA LEU A 157 10.20 -8.04 12.63
C LEU A 157 11.15 -6.86 12.51
N VAL A 158 10.62 -5.66 12.36
CA VAL A 158 11.45 -4.46 12.52
C VAL A 158 11.88 -4.42 13.97
N PRO A 159 13.15 -4.06 14.30
CA PRO A 159 13.59 -3.91 15.69
C PRO A 159 13.02 -2.65 16.35
N ILE A 160 11.78 -2.37 16.09
CA ILE A 160 10.92 -1.39 16.74
C ILE A 160 10.01 -2.25 17.62
N ASP A 161 10.18 -2.16 18.91
CA ASP A 161 9.68 -3.05 19.97
C ASP A 161 8.20 -3.51 19.92
N TYR A 162 7.40 -3.23 18.87
CA TYR A 162 5.96 -3.45 18.90
C TYR A 162 5.25 -3.86 17.61
N ALA A 163 5.91 -3.90 16.48
CA ALA A 163 5.21 -4.27 15.26
C ALA A 163 6.07 -5.12 14.35
N SER A 164 5.60 -6.28 14.02
CA SER A 164 5.90 -6.85 12.72
C SER A 164 5.58 -5.78 11.67
N ASP A 165 6.52 -5.44 10.79
CA ASP A 165 6.22 -4.60 9.62
C ASP A 165 5.33 -5.40 8.68
N THR A 166 4.07 -5.47 9.06
CA THR A 166 3.08 -6.26 8.39
C THR A 166 2.38 -5.43 7.37
N LYS A 167 2.48 -5.91 6.18
CA LYS A 167 1.87 -5.29 5.01
C LYS A 167 0.89 -6.26 4.37
N HIS A 168 -0.03 -5.72 3.65
CA HIS A 168 -0.70 -6.40 2.56
C HIS A 168 -0.30 -5.74 1.25
N ILE A 169 -0.47 -6.45 0.17
CA ILE A 169 -0.09 -5.97 -1.15
C ILE A 169 -1.24 -6.15 -2.13
N ALA A 170 -1.52 -5.08 -2.89
CA ALA A 170 -2.34 -5.16 -4.09
C ALA A 170 -1.43 -5.21 -5.30
N ILE A 171 -1.81 -6.01 -6.29
CA ILE A 171 -1.16 -6.08 -7.59
C ILE A 171 -2.20 -6.02 -8.70
N GLU A 172 -1.85 -5.39 -9.81
CA GLU A 172 -2.67 -5.29 -11.01
C GLU A 172 -1.82 -5.27 -12.26
N ASP A 173 -2.40 -5.64 -13.38
CA ASP A 173 -1.70 -5.63 -14.65
C ASP A 173 -2.50 -4.98 -15.79
N VAL A 174 -1.83 -4.80 -16.92
CA VAL A 174 -2.39 -4.15 -18.12
C VAL A 174 -3.59 -4.88 -18.72
N SER A 175 -3.84 -6.14 -18.35
CA SER A 175 -5.05 -6.89 -18.77
C SER A 175 -6.30 -6.45 -17.99
N GLY A 176 -6.12 -5.70 -16.91
CA GLY A 176 -7.17 -5.31 -15.98
C GLY A 176 -7.39 -6.31 -14.84
N ASP A 177 -6.54 -7.31 -14.71
CA ASP A 177 -6.58 -8.27 -13.60
C ASP A 177 -6.05 -7.64 -12.31
N SER A 178 -6.50 -8.13 -11.15
CA SER A 178 -6.15 -7.59 -9.84
C SER A 178 -6.18 -8.65 -8.75
N ALA A 179 -5.21 -8.62 -7.85
CA ALA A 179 -5.21 -9.44 -6.64
C ALA A 179 -4.78 -8.63 -5.42
N ILE A 180 -5.31 -9.03 -4.26
CA ILE A 180 -4.92 -8.52 -2.94
C ILE A 180 -4.46 -9.71 -2.10
N ILE A 181 -3.30 -9.57 -1.46
CA ILE A 181 -2.64 -10.64 -0.72
C ILE A 181 -2.40 -10.17 0.71
N GLU A 182 -2.93 -10.90 1.67
CA GLU A 182 -2.85 -10.64 3.10
C GLU A 182 -2.37 -11.88 3.85
N ILE A 183 -1.61 -11.70 4.93
CA ILE A 183 -1.38 -12.76 5.91
C ILE A 183 -2.23 -12.43 7.13
N ASP A 184 -3.17 -13.32 7.45
CA ASP A 184 -4.03 -13.19 8.62
C ASP A 184 -3.93 -14.44 9.47
N ASN A 185 -3.48 -14.31 10.73
CA ASN A 185 -3.25 -15.40 11.67
C ASN A 185 -2.32 -16.51 11.13
N GLY A 186 -1.35 -16.15 10.30
CA GLY A 186 -0.39 -17.07 9.68
C GLY A 186 -0.95 -17.82 8.46
N LYS A 187 -2.09 -17.37 7.93
CA LYS A 187 -2.67 -17.87 6.68
C LYS A 187 -2.57 -16.80 5.61
N VAL A 188 -2.00 -17.14 4.46
CA VAL A 188 -2.03 -16.30 3.26
C VAL A 188 -3.43 -16.36 2.65
N ASN A 189 -4.08 -15.23 2.53
CA ASN A 189 -5.33 -15.07 1.83
C ASN A 189 -5.07 -14.29 0.54
N ILE A 190 -5.41 -14.88 -0.58
CA ILE A 190 -5.28 -14.27 -1.91
C ILE A 190 -6.68 -14.00 -2.45
N TYR A 191 -7.02 -12.74 -2.58
CA TYR A 191 -8.26 -12.28 -3.18
C TYR A 191 -7.96 -11.90 -4.64
N HIS A 192 -8.23 -12.83 -5.56
CA HIS A 192 -7.92 -12.67 -6.97
C HIS A 192 -9.20 -12.48 -7.79
N ASN A 193 -9.46 -11.25 -8.22
CA ASN A 193 -10.60 -10.88 -9.04
C ASN A 193 -10.39 -9.46 -9.59
N LYS A 194 -10.65 -9.27 -10.89
CA LYS A 194 -10.61 -7.95 -11.55
C LYS A 194 -11.51 -6.88 -10.91
N ASP A 195 -12.52 -7.29 -10.13
CA ASP A 195 -13.41 -6.37 -9.43
C ASP A 195 -12.88 -5.91 -8.06
N TYR A 196 -11.75 -6.44 -7.61
CA TYR A 196 -11.06 -6.01 -6.39
C TYR A 196 -10.16 -4.81 -6.67
N ARG A 197 -10.82 -3.66 -6.89
CA ARG A 197 -10.22 -2.43 -7.43
C ARG A 197 -9.75 -1.46 -6.37
N VAL A 198 -10.14 -1.63 -5.12
CA VAL A 198 -9.76 -0.74 -4.00
C VAL A 198 -9.22 -1.58 -2.87
N MET A 199 -8.10 -1.12 -2.30
CA MET A 199 -7.54 -1.64 -1.07
C MET A 199 -7.23 -0.47 -0.14
N THR A 200 -7.56 -0.62 1.15
CA THR A 200 -7.20 0.32 2.22
C THR A 200 -6.53 -0.47 3.35
N ASN A 201 -6.50 0.03 4.57
CA ASN A 201 -5.86 -0.63 5.71
C ASN A 201 -6.82 -1.62 6.41
N PRO A 202 -6.50 -2.20 7.59
CA PRO A 202 -7.41 -3.08 8.32
C PRO A 202 -8.82 -2.51 8.44
N PRO A 203 -9.85 -3.36 8.56
CA PRO A 203 -9.81 -4.81 8.80
C PRO A 203 -9.49 -5.62 7.53
N SER A 204 -9.42 -6.97 7.68
CA SER A 204 -9.17 -7.91 6.57
C SER A 204 -10.10 -7.67 5.39
N TYR A 205 -9.60 -7.94 4.19
CA TYR A 205 -10.29 -7.59 2.95
C TYR A 205 -11.67 -8.25 2.81
N ASP A 206 -11.84 -9.48 3.32
CA ASP A 206 -13.15 -10.14 3.37
C ASP A 206 -14.17 -9.37 4.21
N LYS A 207 -13.74 -8.76 5.32
CA LYS A 207 -14.60 -7.91 6.15
C LYS A 207 -14.93 -6.61 5.46
N GLN A 208 -13.95 -6.03 4.75
CA GLN A 208 -14.17 -4.83 3.95
C GLN A 208 -15.14 -5.10 2.80
N LEU A 209 -15.05 -6.23 2.11
CA LEU A 209 -16.02 -6.63 1.08
C LEU A 209 -17.43 -6.80 1.65
N LYS A 210 -17.58 -7.40 2.84
CA LYS A 210 -18.88 -7.49 3.54
C LYS A 210 -19.46 -6.11 3.88
N ASN A 211 -18.60 -5.17 4.26
CA ASN A 211 -19.02 -3.78 4.48
C ASN A 211 -19.43 -3.11 3.16
N LEU A 212 -18.62 -3.21 2.11
CA LEU A 212 -18.89 -2.64 0.79
C LEU A 212 -20.22 -3.13 0.20
N ALA A 213 -20.57 -4.39 0.43
CA ALA A 213 -21.81 -4.97 -0.05
C ALA A 213 -23.07 -4.25 0.46
N LYS A 214 -23.02 -3.58 1.61
CA LYS A 214 -24.14 -2.79 2.15
C LYS A 214 -24.42 -1.54 1.32
N TYR A 215 -23.46 -1.10 0.50
CA TYR A 215 -23.52 0.14 -0.29
C TYR A 215 -23.70 -0.09 -1.79
N GLN A 216 -24.00 -1.32 -2.22
CA GLN A 216 -24.15 -1.65 -3.66
C GLN A 216 -25.19 -0.79 -4.38
N HIS A 217 -26.26 -0.40 -3.68
CA HIS A 217 -27.36 0.41 -4.20
C HIS A 217 -27.47 1.78 -3.52
N ALA A 218 -26.43 2.17 -2.79
CA ALA A 218 -26.43 3.42 -2.03
C ALA A 218 -26.48 4.63 -2.97
N LYS A 219 -27.29 5.63 -2.57
CA LYS A 219 -27.28 6.95 -3.21
C LYS A 219 -26.01 7.71 -2.78
N ARG A 220 -25.64 8.73 -3.54
CA ARG A 220 -24.50 9.59 -3.22
C ARG A 220 -24.54 10.14 -1.79
N SER A 221 -25.72 10.51 -1.29
CA SER A 221 -25.90 11.03 0.06
C SER A 221 -25.72 10.00 1.18
N GLU A 222 -25.66 8.73 0.83
CA GLU A 222 -25.50 7.60 1.77
C GLU A 222 -24.05 7.10 1.82
N ILE A 223 -23.16 7.63 0.94
CA ILE A 223 -21.75 7.27 0.93
C ILE A 223 -21.05 7.93 2.11
N PRO A 224 -20.29 7.16 2.92
CA PRO A 224 -19.65 7.69 4.12
C PRO A 224 -18.55 8.70 3.77
N GLY A 225 -18.48 9.79 4.54
CA GLY A 225 -17.51 10.88 4.36
C GLY A 225 -16.29 10.82 5.26
N GLY A 226 -16.22 9.86 6.20
CA GLY A 226 -15.11 9.76 7.16
C GLY A 226 -13.81 9.21 6.55
N LEU A 227 -12.76 9.24 7.34
CA LEU A 227 -11.41 8.86 6.91
C LEU A 227 -11.02 7.43 7.31
N ASP A 228 -11.86 6.71 8.05
CA ASP A 228 -11.61 5.30 8.38
C ASP A 228 -11.41 4.43 7.13
N ALA A 229 -10.64 3.39 7.27
CA ALA A 229 -10.26 2.51 6.16
C ALA A 229 -11.46 1.94 5.40
N ASP A 230 -12.48 1.47 6.12
CA ASP A 230 -13.71 0.90 5.55
C ASP A 230 -14.58 1.98 4.85
N GLN A 231 -14.58 3.21 5.36
CA GLN A 231 -15.29 4.33 4.76
C GLN A 231 -14.58 4.83 3.49
N ARG A 232 -13.24 4.92 3.50
CA ARG A 232 -12.45 5.25 2.31
C ARG A 232 -12.61 4.21 1.22
N LEU A 233 -12.64 2.92 1.58
CA LEU A 233 -12.87 1.82 0.62
C LEU A 233 -14.23 1.97 -0.07
N VAL A 234 -15.30 2.23 0.68
CA VAL A 234 -16.64 2.44 0.13
C VAL A 234 -16.66 3.64 -0.80
N ARG A 235 -16.09 4.78 -0.36
CA ARG A 235 -16.09 6.02 -1.14
C ARG A 235 -15.27 5.89 -2.43
N ALA A 236 -14.04 5.37 -2.36
CA ALA A 236 -13.23 5.13 -3.54
C ALA A 236 -13.89 4.14 -4.52
N SER A 237 -14.54 3.09 -4.01
CA SER A 237 -15.26 2.13 -4.86
C SER A 237 -16.46 2.76 -5.56
N TYR A 238 -17.20 3.62 -4.85
CA TYR A 238 -18.31 4.37 -5.43
C TYR A 238 -17.82 5.34 -6.52
N ASP A 239 -16.76 6.10 -6.24
CA ASP A 239 -16.20 7.06 -7.19
C ASP A 239 -15.68 6.36 -8.45
N LEU A 240 -14.89 5.30 -8.30
CA LEU A 240 -14.39 4.50 -9.43
C LEU A 240 -15.53 4.00 -10.32
N LYS A 241 -16.61 3.47 -9.72
CA LYS A 241 -17.76 2.96 -10.47
C LYS A 241 -18.42 4.02 -11.34
N ASN A 242 -18.35 5.30 -10.94
CA ASN A 242 -19.01 6.41 -11.59
C ASN A 242 -18.06 7.27 -12.47
N LEU A 243 -16.80 6.90 -12.62
CA LEU A 243 -15.90 7.60 -13.53
C LEU A 243 -16.41 7.49 -14.98
N PRO A 244 -16.40 8.60 -15.74
CA PRO A 244 -16.68 8.56 -17.16
C PRO A 244 -15.54 7.87 -17.93
N LYS A 245 -15.83 7.45 -19.15
CA LYS A 245 -14.78 6.97 -20.06
C LYS A 245 -13.83 8.12 -20.39
N PRO A 246 -12.51 7.95 -20.22
CA PRO A 246 -11.55 8.96 -20.64
C PRO A 246 -11.39 8.98 -22.16
N ASP A 247 -11.12 10.17 -22.72
CA ASP A 247 -10.85 10.36 -24.15
C ASP A 247 -9.37 10.16 -24.48
N ASN A 248 -8.50 10.31 -23.50
CA ASN A 248 -7.05 10.19 -23.64
C ASN A 248 -6.37 9.85 -22.30
N LYS A 249 -5.06 9.55 -22.34
CA LYS A 249 -4.30 9.16 -21.15
C LYS A 249 -4.30 10.22 -20.03
N ASN A 250 -4.22 11.51 -20.39
CA ASN A 250 -4.17 12.57 -19.40
C ASN A 250 -5.51 12.67 -18.63
N GLN A 251 -6.63 12.46 -19.32
CA GLN A 251 -7.93 12.36 -18.65
C GLN A 251 -8.01 11.11 -17.75
N ALA A 252 -7.48 9.97 -18.19
CA ALA A 252 -7.45 8.76 -17.38
C ALA A 252 -6.68 8.97 -16.07
N GLN A 253 -5.50 9.57 -16.15
CA GLN A 253 -4.67 9.93 -14.99
C GLN A 253 -5.37 10.98 -14.12
N GLY A 254 -5.98 12.00 -14.70
CA GLY A 254 -6.74 13.03 -14.00
C GLY A 254 -7.96 12.45 -13.27
N PHE A 255 -8.69 11.52 -13.90
CA PHE A 255 -9.88 10.91 -13.30
C PHE A 255 -9.54 10.05 -12.09
N ILE A 256 -8.52 9.19 -12.17
CA ILE A 256 -8.09 8.43 -11.00
C ILE A 256 -7.57 9.34 -9.88
N GLN A 257 -6.90 10.46 -10.22
CA GLN A 257 -6.46 11.46 -9.24
C GLN A 257 -7.63 12.06 -8.48
N THR A 258 -8.81 12.25 -9.11
CA THR A 258 -10.00 12.77 -8.39
C THR A 258 -10.50 11.79 -7.35
N VAL A 259 -10.47 10.48 -7.63
CA VAL A 259 -10.79 9.43 -6.65
C VAL A 259 -9.83 9.49 -5.47
N MET A 260 -8.52 9.59 -5.74
CA MET A 260 -7.49 9.64 -4.70
C MET A 260 -7.61 10.90 -3.84
N ASN A 261 -7.91 12.05 -4.44
CA ASN A 261 -8.14 13.31 -3.71
C ASN A 261 -9.34 13.21 -2.75
N ASN A 262 -10.41 12.48 -3.15
CA ASN A 262 -11.61 12.33 -2.32
C ASN A 262 -11.41 11.43 -1.09
N VAL A 263 -10.34 10.65 -1.04
CA VAL A 263 -10.00 9.79 0.10
C VAL A 263 -8.70 10.18 0.79
N ALA A 264 -8.12 11.32 0.40
CA ALA A 264 -6.89 11.85 0.99
C ALA A 264 -7.14 12.45 2.38
N TYR A 265 -6.15 12.29 3.26
CA TYR A 265 -6.11 12.98 4.54
C TYR A 265 -5.52 14.38 4.37
N PRO A 266 -6.23 15.44 4.79
CA PRO A 266 -5.61 16.76 4.93
C PRO A 266 -4.39 16.68 5.87
N ILE A 267 -3.31 17.40 5.53
CA ILE A 267 -2.11 17.45 6.39
C ILE A 267 -2.49 18.06 7.74
N GLY A 268 -2.05 17.40 8.82
CA GLY A 268 -2.35 17.80 10.18
C GLY A 268 -3.70 17.32 10.70
N SER A 269 -4.34 16.35 10.03
CA SER A 269 -5.53 15.69 10.57
C SER A 269 -5.22 15.15 11.98
N PRO A 270 -6.12 15.37 12.96
CA PRO A 270 -5.93 14.87 14.33
C PRO A 270 -5.75 13.35 14.32
N THR A 271 -4.96 12.87 15.26
CA THR A 271 -4.73 11.44 15.49
C THR A 271 -5.67 10.90 16.55
N GLU A 272 -6.05 9.65 16.41
CA GLU A 272 -6.83 8.93 17.41
C GLU A 272 -5.94 8.48 18.59
N PRO A 273 -6.50 8.24 19.81
CA PRO A 273 -5.69 7.96 21.01
C PRO A 273 -4.72 6.77 20.89
N GLY A 274 -4.99 5.80 20.00
CA GLY A 274 -4.09 4.65 19.78
C GLY A 274 -2.91 4.95 18.87
N GLU A 275 -3.00 5.98 18.07
CA GLU A 275 -2.05 6.34 17.02
C GLU A 275 -0.82 7.05 17.58
N GLN A 276 -0.98 7.80 18.68
CA GLN A 276 0.11 8.56 19.26
C GLN A 276 1.31 7.70 19.63
N LYS A 277 1.10 6.46 20.10
CA LYS A 277 2.19 5.54 20.41
C LYS A 277 3.01 5.17 19.18
N VAL A 278 2.36 4.96 18.04
CA VAL A 278 3.03 4.64 16.78
C VAL A 278 3.81 5.83 16.28
N ILE A 279 3.25 7.03 16.41
CA ILE A 279 3.91 8.31 16.07
C ILE A 279 5.17 8.49 16.90
N ASP A 280 5.08 8.36 18.23
CA ASP A 280 6.20 8.55 19.14
C ASP A 280 7.33 7.53 18.86
N MET A 281 6.95 6.29 18.56
CA MET A 281 7.87 5.24 18.18
C MET A 281 8.58 5.55 16.86
N TYR A 282 7.85 5.98 15.83
CA TYR A 282 8.41 6.35 14.53
C TYR A 282 9.30 7.59 14.64
N ALA A 283 8.88 8.60 15.38
CA ALA A 283 9.67 9.80 15.67
C ALA A 283 11.02 9.46 16.32
N LYS A 284 11.02 8.51 17.26
CA LYS A 284 12.24 8.01 17.90
C LYS A 284 13.14 7.25 16.91
N TYR A 285 12.54 6.42 16.04
CA TYR A 285 13.26 5.66 15.02
C TYR A 285 13.91 6.59 13.98
N THR A 286 13.16 7.52 13.43
CA THR A 286 13.66 8.47 12.41
C THR A 286 14.51 9.58 12.98
N LYS A 287 14.57 9.75 14.31
CA LYS A 287 15.22 10.87 15.00
C LYS A 287 14.66 12.24 14.58
N ARG A 288 13.39 12.29 14.24
CA ARG A 288 12.68 13.50 13.79
C ARG A 288 11.47 13.81 14.72
N PRO A 289 11.68 14.10 16.02
CA PRO A 289 10.58 14.22 16.99
C PRO A 289 9.65 15.39 16.73
N ASP A 290 10.10 16.44 16.07
CA ASP A 290 9.35 17.70 15.93
C ASP A 290 8.42 17.75 14.70
N GLN A 291 8.37 16.69 13.88
CA GLN A 291 7.67 16.71 12.61
C GLN A 291 6.26 16.09 12.65
N ASN A 292 5.87 15.49 13.76
CA ASN A 292 4.63 14.72 13.86
C ASN A 292 3.52 15.53 14.50
N LYS A 293 2.77 16.24 13.67
CA LYS A 293 1.61 17.05 14.10
C LYS A 293 0.28 16.55 13.55
N GLY A 294 0.11 15.23 13.48
CA GLY A 294 -1.07 14.61 12.92
C GLY A 294 -0.76 13.75 11.70
N ILE A 295 -1.79 13.15 11.15
CA ILE A 295 -1.72 12.34 9.94
C ILE A 295 -1.99 13.18 8.68
N GLY A 296 -1.48 12.76 7.54
CA GLY A 296 -1.77 13.39 6.26
C GLY A 296 -1.36 12.54 5.07
N THR A 297 -1.97 12.80 3.90
CA THR A 297 -1.52 12.22 2.63
C THR A 297 -0.29 12.98 2.15
N TYR A 298 0.89 12.37 2.28
CA TYR A 298 2.17 13.02 1.92
C TYR A 298 2.48 12.96 0.44
N TRP A 299 2.02 11.92 -0.26
CA TRP A 299 2.08 11.87 -1.71
C TRP A 299 1.02 10.94 -2.30
N THR A 300 0.78 11.13 -3.58
CA THR A 300 0.01 10.23 -4.42
C THR A 300 0.88 9.76 -5.58
N THR A 301 0.91 8.47 -5.85
CA THR A 301 1.50 7.90 -7.06
C THR A 301 0.41 7.47 -8.03
N ILE A 302 0.72 7.51 -9.34
CA ILE A 302 -0.15 6.99 -10.38
C ILE A 302 0.70 6.10 -11.30
N SER A 303 0.28 4.86 -11.48
CA SER A 303 0.85 3.90 -12.43
C SER A 303 -0.09 3.83 -13.63
N ASP A 304 0.28 4.44 -14.74
CA ASP A 304 -0.42 4.28 -16.02
C ASP A 304 0.14 3.03 -16.73
N LEU A 305 -0.49 1.90 -16.47
CA LEU A 305 -0.06 0.60 -16.96
C LEU A 305 -0.18 0.51 -18.49
N SER A 306 -1.21 1.16 -19.04
CA SER A 306 -1.47 1.16 -20.49
C SER A 306 -0.43 1.93 -21.29
N HIS A 307 0.16 2.98 -20.72
CA HIS A 307 1.09 3.86 -21.42
C HIS A 307 2.52 3.80 -20.86
N GLY A 308 2.75 3.03 -19.79
CA GLY A 308 4.07 2.87 -19.19
C GLY A 308 4.60 4.16 -18.56
N GLU A 309 3.77 4.91 -17.86
CA GLU A 309 4.17 6.12 -17.14
C GLU A 309 3.96 5.96 -15.64
N TYR A 310 4.94 6.37 -14.86
CA TYR A 310 4.87 6.37 -13.40
C TYR A 310 4.99 7.79 -12.88
N HIS A 311 3.95 8.26 -12.20
CA HIS A 311 3.80 9.63 -11.73
C HIS A 311 3.89 9.71 -10.21
N PHE A 312 4.44 10.82 -9.73
CA PHE A 312 4.56 11.16 -8.31
C PHE A 312 4.07 12.58 -8.06
N LYS A 313 3.14 12.73 -7.14
CA LYS A 313 2.61 14.02 -6.69
C LYS A 313 2.86 14.19 -5.20
N SER A 314 3.75 15.09 -4.85
CA SER A 314 4.00 15.48 -3.46
C SER A 314 2.87 16.37 -2.92
N VAL A 315 2.61 16.30 -1.62
CA VAL A 315 1.73 17.28 -0.93
C VAL A 315 2.34 18.68 -0.89
N TYR A 316 3.65 18.79 -1.04
CA TYR A 316 4.36 20.09 -0.95
C TYR A 316 4.25 20.96 -2.20
N ALA A 317 3.66 20.45 -3.30
CA ALA A 317 3.41 21.21 -4.50
C ALA A 317 2.19 20.71 -5.26
N PRO A 318 1.49 21.58 -5.99
CA PRO A 318 0.39 21.16 -6.85
C PRO A 318 0.87 20.43 -8.11
N ALA A 319 2.12 20.66 -8.52
CA ALA A 319 2.74 20.05 -9.70
C ALA A 319 3.00 18.55 -9.52
N GLN A 320 3.12 17.84 -10.63
CA GLN A 320 3.36 16.41 -10.70
C GLN A 320 4.60 16.14 -11.55
N ILE A 321 5.43 15.22 -11.06
CA ILE A 321 6.60 14.71 -11.79
C ILE A 321 6.34 13.27 -12.23
N TRP A 322 7.00 12.81 -13.30
CA TRP A 322 6.87 11.44 -13.78
C TRP A 322 8.13 10.93 -14.45
N VAL A 323 8.14 9.64 -14.73
CA VAL A 323 9.09 8.98 -15.64
C VAL A 323 8.31 8.13 -16.65
N SER A 324 8.81 8.10 -17.90
CA SER A 324 8.30 7.18 -18.93
C SER A 324 9.19 5.94 -18.95
N LEU A 325 8.61 4.77 -18.76
CA LEU A 325 9.34 3.50 -18.76
C LEU A 325 9.93 3.19 -20.15
N ALA A 326 9.29 3.69 -21.22
CA ALA A 326 9.79 3.54 -22.58
C ALA A 326 11.13 4.27 -22.83
N GLU A 327 11.46 5.29 -22.02
CA GLU A 327 12.70 6.03 -22.11
C GLU A 327 13.82 5.44 -21.23
N ILE A 328 13.52 4.41 -20.43
CA ILE A 328 14.48 3.77 -19.52
C ILE A 328 15.15 2.59 -20.20
N ASN A 329 16.48 2.55 -20.14
CA ASN A 329 17.22 1.37 -20.56
C ASN A 329 17.25 0.32 -19.45
N PHE A 330 16.35 -0.65 -19.52
CA PHE A 330 16.27 -1.77 -18.58
C PHE A 330 17.17 -2.97 -18.93
N ASN A 331 18.07 -2.88 -19.91
CA ASN A 331 18.93 -4.01 -20.28
C ASN A 331 19.83 -4.43 -19.13
N ALA A 332 20.11 -5.73 -19.05
CA ALA A 332 21.06 -6.28 -18.09
C ALA A 332 22.43 -5.61 -18.23
N GLY A 333 23.10 -5.39 -17.09
CA GLY A 333 24.38 -4.68 -17.03
C GLY A 333 24.28 -3.17 -16.87
N GLN A 334 23.07 -2.60 -16.94
CA GLN A 334 22.86 -1.21 -16.54
C GLN A 334 22.92 -1.11 -15.01
N PRO A 335 23.40 0.03 -14.45
CA PRO A 335 23.37 0.25 -13.01
C PRO A 335 21.94 0.51 -12.50
N VAL A 336 21.69 0.16 -11.25
CA VAL A 336 20.52 0.68 -10.52
C VAL A 336 20.68 2.20 -10.40
N LYS A 337 19.65 2.94 -10.74
CA LYS A 337 19.64 4.39 -10.65
C LYS A 337 18.61 4.87 -9.64
N LYS A 338 18.83 6.07 -9.08
CA LYS A 338 17.92 6.69 -8.13
C LYS A 338 17.66 8.15 -8.48
N ILE A 339 16.44 8.58 -8.22
CA ILE A 339 16.08 9.99 -8.14
C ILE A 339 15.70 10.22 -6.67
N GLU A 340 16.61 10.77 -5.89
CA GLU A 340 16.45 10.99 -4.46
C GLU A 340 15.70 12.29 -4.18
N HIS A 341 15.11 12.41 -2.98
CA HIS A 341 14.45 13.62 -2.49
C HIS A 341 13.38 14.17 -3.43
N LEU A 342 12.43 13.32 -3.83
CA LEU A 342 11.36 13.71 -4.78
C LEU A 342 10.55 14.93 -4.31
N ASN A 343 10.44 15.14 -3.01
CA ASN A 343 9.78 16.32 -2.44
C ASN A 343 10.52 17.63 -2.78
N ASP A 344 11.85 17.60 -2.95
CA ASP A 344 12.63 18.79 -3.30
C ASP A 344 12.33 19.29 -4.71
N TYR A 345 12.09 18.36 -5.66
CA TYR A 345 11.68 18.75 -7.01
C TYR A 345 10.35 19.47 -6.99
N ALA A 346 9.38 18.92 -6.24
CA ALA A 346 8.08 19.54 -6.07
C ALA A 346 8.20 20.96 -5.47
N GLN A 347 8.95 21.12 -4.37
CA GLN A 347 9.14 22.42 -3.71
C GLN A 347 9.86 23.45 -4.59
N LYS A 348 10.72 22.99 -5.51
CA LYS A 348 11.38 23.86 -6.52
C LYS A 348 10.48 24.19 -7.72
N GLY A 349 9.22 23.71 -7.71
CA GLY A 349 8.27 23.95 -8.80
C GLY A 349 8.54 23.14 -10.06
N TRP A 350 9.26 22.02 -9.94
CA TRP A 350 9.46 21.11 -11.08
C TRP A 350 8.17 20.41 -11.44
N GLU A 351 7.91 20.35 -12.73
CA GLU A 351 6.80 19.65 -13.36
C GLU A 351 7.33 18.92 -14.59
N GLY A 352 6.88 17.68 -14.81
CA GLY A 352 7.25 16.96 -16.01
C GLY A 352 8.12 15.72 -15.77
N ASN A 353 8.72 15.24 -16.85
CA ASN A 353 9.59 14.07 -16.83
C ASN A 353 10.92 14.39 -16.12
N VAL A 354 11.22 13.62 -15.07
CA VAL A 354 12.43 13.81 -14.25
C VAL A 354 13.49 12.75 -14.49
N LEU A 355 13.36 11.92 -15.52
CA LEU A 355 14.28 10.82 -15.79
C LEU A 355 15.74 11.27 -15.92
N ALA A 356 15.98 12.45 -16.46
CA ALA A 356 17.33 13.02 -16.59
C ALA A 356 18.04 13.27 -15.23
N GLN A 357 17.31 13.24 -14.12
CA GLN A 357 17.83 13.41 -12.76
C GLN A 357 18.28 12.08 -12.13
N ALA A 358 18.04 10.93 -12.77
CA ALA A 358 18.42 9.61 -12.28
C ALA A 358 19.96 9.45 -12.31
N LYS A 359 20.55 9.12 -11.17
CA LYS A 359 21.98 8.93 -10.97
C LYS A 359 22.30 7.47 -10.67
#